data_b9b6b045ac0002b8281d12b8f6ef3068
#
_entry.id   b9b6b045ac0002b8281d12b8f6ef3068
#
_cell.length_a   1.000
_cell.length_b   1.000
_cell.length_c   1.000
_cell.angle_alpha   90.00
_cell.angle_beta   90.00
_cell.angle_gamma   90.00
#
_symmetry.space_group_name_H-M   'P 1'
#
loop_
_entity.id
_entity.type
_entity.pdbx_description
1 polymer ?
#
loop_
_entity_poly.entity_id
_entity_poly.type
_entity_poly.pdbx_seq_one_letter_code
_entity_poly.pdbx_strand_id
1 'polypeptide(L)'
;MSNVRTEASLSRYRALDLTDKNGLLCGKILAELGADVIKVERPGGDSARRLGPFYHDEPDPEKSLLWWAFNTSKRGITLDLTSRDGRQRFLELVRGADIVIESFPPGEMAKLGLGYNELSGVNPGIILVSISGFGQDGPYAHYKAPDIVLQAMGGYMNLTGDADRPPVRISLAQAYLHASSEAATASLIALWHRERTGEGQWVDISAQECIAWLGFNNYIYYDFQGFIRSRGGPFGKHPGGREAPSIFPVSYTHLTLPTKA
;
A
#
# COMPACT_ATOMS: atom_id res chain seq x y z
N MET A 1 -28.98 -0.08 -30.65
CA MET A 1 -28.43 -0.38 -29.33
C MET A 1 -27.42 0.71 -29.01
N SER A 2 -27.76 1.66 -28.15
CA SER A 2 -26.87 2.75 -27.73
C SER A 2 -25.71 2.15 -26.96
N ASN A 3 -24.48 2.35 -27.44
CA ASN A 3 -23.26 2.07 -26.68
C ASN A 3 -23.23 3.06 -25.48
N VAL A 4 -23.86 2.68 -24.38
CA VAL A 4 -23.60 3.33 -23.11
C VAL A 4 -22.18 2.94 -22.73
N ARG A 5 -21.19 3.77 -23.06
CA ARG A 5 -19.88 3.71 -22.40
C ARG A 5 -20.17 3.97 -20.91
N THR A 6 -20.18 2.93 -20.11
CA THR A 6 -20.17 3.09 -18.66
C THR A 6 -18.90 3.84 -18.31
N GLU A 7 -19.04 5.09 -17.82
CA GLU A 7 -17.89 5.81 -17.29
C GLU A 7 -17.28 4.99 -16.14
N ALA A 8 -15.94 4.94 -16.11
CA ALA A 8 -15.25 4.24 -15.02
C ALA A 8 -15.57 4.92 -13.67
N SER A 9 -15.63 4.13 -12.59
CA SER A 9 -16.12 4.57 -11.29
C SER A 9 -15.43 5.82 -10.74
N LEU A 10 -14.15 6.02 -11.07
CA LEU A 10 -13.35 7.15 -10.60
C LEU A 10 -12.98 8.16 -11.71
N SER A 11 -13.63 8.12 -12.87
CA SER A 11 -13.27 8.93 -14.04
C SER A 11 -13.27 10.46 -13.82
N ARG A 12 -13.98 10.93 -12.80
CA ARG A 12 -14.05 12.35 -12.44
C ARG A 12 -12.96 12.80 -11.46
N TYR A 13 -12.18 11.87 -10.88
CA TYR A 13 -11.19 12.18 -9.85
C TYR A 13 -9.78 12.17 -10.40
N ARG A 14 -8.95 13.06 -9.86
CA ARG A 14 -7.52 13.15 -10.15
C ARG A 14 -6.68 12.88 -8.92
N ALA A 15 -5.66 12.03 -9.06
CA ALA A 15 -4.67 11.77 -8.01
C ALA A 15 -3.26 12.15 -8.49
N LEU A 16 -2.49 12.78 -7.61
CA LEU A 16 -1.07 13.04 -7.77
C LEU A 16 -0.30 11.99 -6.98
N ASP A 17 0.49 11.18 -7.66
CA ASP A 17 1.23 10.06 -7.06
C ASP A 17 2.71 10.39 -6.94
N LEU A 18 3.15 10.71 -5.72
CA LEU A 18 4.55 10.98 -5.37
C LEU A 18 5.25 9.76 -4.74
N THR A 19 4.58 8.61 -4.70
CA THR A 19 5.13 7.42 -4.04
C THR A 19 6.36 6.88 -4.75
N ASP A 20 7.23 6.23 -3.99
CA ASP A 20 8.28 5.34 -4.50
C ASP A 20 7.80 3.87 -4.48
N LYS A 21 8.75 2.93 -4.58
CA LYS A 21 8.48 1.48 -4.50
C LYS A 21 7.57 1.05 -3.35
N ASN A 22 7.45 1.87 -2.31
CA ASN A 22 6.68 1.55 -1.11
C ASN A 22 5.19 1.91 -1.22
N GLY A 23 4.78 2.65 -2.26
CA GLY A 23 3.40 3.11 -2.39
C GLY A 23 2.80 2.98 -3.80
N LEU A 24 3.58 2.59 -4.81
CA LEU A 24 3.17 2.57 -6.23
C LEU A 24 1.85 1.85 -6.50
N LEU A 25 1.54 0.79 -5.76
CA LEU A 25 0.31 0.00 -5.96
C LEU A 25 -0.95 0.82 -5.63
N CYS A 26 -0.90 1.76 -4.69
CA CYS A 26 -2.04 2.61 -4.37
C CYS A 26 -2.50 3.40 -5.60
N GLY A 27 -1.59 4.16 -6.21
CA GLY A 27 -1.89 4.92 -7.42
C GLY A 27 -2.33 4.03 -8.60
N LYS A 28 -1.76 2.81 -8.73
CA LYS A 28 -2.20 1.84 -9.73
C LYS A 28 -3.66 1.42 -9.52
N ILE A 29 -4.05 1.05 -8.32
CA ILE A 29 -5.44 0.65 -8.01
C ILE A 29 -6.41 1.77 -8.37
N LEU A 30 -6.13 3.01 -7.98
CA LEU A 30 -6.97 4.15 -8.30
C LEU A 30 -7.05 4.39 -9.82
N ALA A 31 -5.92 4.26 -10.54
CA ALA A 31 -5.89 4.43 -11.99
C ALA A 31 -6.70 3.34 -12.73
N GLU A 32 -6.62 2.09 -12.29
CA GLU A 32 -7.37 0.98 -12.88
C GLU A 32 -8.88 1.04 -12.56
N LEU A 33 -9.26 1.73 -11.49
CA LEU A 33 -10.65 2.10 -11.19
C LEU A 33 -11.11 3.33 -11.99
N GLY A 34 -10.23 3.94 -12.78
CA GLY A 34 -10.55 5.00 -13.74
C GLY A 34 -10.13 6.41 -13.33
N ALA A 35 -9.48 6.61 -12.19
CA ALA A 35 -8.98 7.93 -11.82
C ALA A 35 -7.87 8.41 -12.77
N ASP A 36 -7.81 9.72 -13.00
CA ASP A 36 -6.71 10.37 -13.70
C ASP A 36 -5.49 10.47 -12.78
N VAL A 37 -4.65 9.44 -12.75
CA VAL A 37 -3.47 9.39 -11.89
C VAL A 37 -2.25 9.94 -12.60
N ILE A 38 -1.63 10.97 -12.01
CA ILE A 38 -0.41 11.58 -12.49
C ILE A 38 0.74 11.18 -11.56
N LYS A 39 1.62 10.32 -12.04
CA LYS A 39 2.87 9.98 -11.36
C LYS A 39 3.84 11.14 -11.47
N VAL A 40 4.25 11.69 -10.33
CA VAL A 40 5.22 12.77 -10.23
C VAL A 40 6.57 12.18 -9.88
N GLU A 41 7.51 12.29 -10.79
CA GLU A 41 8.87 11.79 -10.60
C GLU A 41 9.85 12.96 -10.40
N ARG A 42 10.88 12.74 -9.59
CA ARG A 42 12.02 13.66 -9.49
C ARG A 42 12.85 13.64 -10.78
N PRO A 43 13.66 14.69 -11.06
CA PRO A 43 14.64 14.63 -12.13
C PRO A 43 15.55 13.41 -11.99
N GLY A 44 15.76 12.67 -13.08
CA GLY A 44 16.47 11.38 -13.10
C GLY A 44 15.62 10.17 -12.78
N GLY A 45 14.29 10.34 -12.63
CA GLY A 45 13.32 9.27 -12.48
C GLY A 45 13.19 8.72 -11.05
N ASP A 46 12.18 7.90 -10.86
CA ASP A 46 11.91 7.21 -9.59
C ASP A 46 12.97 6.12 -9.31
N SER A 47 13.25 5.88 -8.04
CA SER A 47 14.17 4.82 -7.61
C SER A 47 13.71 3.42 -8.02
N ALA A 48 12.41 3.20 -8.11
CA ALA A 48 11.82 1.92 -8.53
C ALA A 48 12.18 1.54 -9.97
N ARG A 49 12.49 2.50 -10.83
CA ARG A 49 12.98 2.24 -12.19
C ARG A 49 14.30 1.47 -12.25
N ARG A 50 15.07 1.53 -11.13
CA ARG A 50 16.38 0.85 -11.00
C ARG A 50 16.31 -0.48 -10.26
N LEU A 51 15.09 -0.96 -9.98
CA LEU A 51 14.86 -2.23 -9.30
C LEU A 51 14.50 -3.30 -10.33
N GLY A 52 15.22 -4.43 -10.28
CA GLY A 52 14.89 -5.62 -11.09
C GLY A 52 13.65 -6.39 -10.56
N PRO A 53 13.26 -7.45 -11.27
CA PRO A 53 13.90 -7.94 -12.50
C PRO A 53 13.72 -6.99 -13.69
N PHE A 54 14.63 -7.09 -14.66
CA PHE A 54 14.59 -6.26 -15.87
C PHE A 54 14.19 -7.09 -17.09
N TYR A 55 13.56 -6.45 -18.03
CA TYR A 55 13.20 -7.09 -19.32
C TYR A 55 14.47 -7.52 -20.04
N HIS A 56 14.50 -8.79 -20.47
CA HIS A 56 15.68 -9.47 -21.04
C HIS A 56 16.93 -9.46 -20.14
N ASP A 57 16.78 -9.33 -18.81
CA ASP A 57 17.88 -9.23 -17.82
C ASP A 57 18.88 -8.07 -18.10
N GLU A 58 18.44 -7.04 -18.82
CA GLU A 58 19.22 -5.85 -19.14
C GLU A 58 18.91 -4.73 -18.13
N PRO A 59 19.84 -4.36 -17.23
CA PRO A 59 19.66 -3.27 -16.28
C PRO A 59 19.50 -1.91 -16.99
N ASP A 60 18.26 -1.45 -17.12
CA ASP A 60 17.89 -0.19 -17.74
C ASP A 60 16.68 0.39 -16.98
N PRO A 61 16.68 1.69 -16.60
CA PRO A 61 15.54 2.33 -15.93
C PRO A 61 14.20 2.25 -16.68
N GLU A 62 14.24 2.08 -17.99
CA GLU A 62 13.03 1.90 -18.82
C GLU A 62 12.62 0.42 -18.98
N LYS A 63 13.41 -0.53 -18.42
CA LYS A 63 13.17 -1.97 -18.53
C LYS A 63 12.83 -2.64 -17.20
N SER A 64 12.63 -1.90 -16.12
CA SER A 64 12.22 -2.46 -14.83
C SER A 64 10.81 -3.05 -14.93
N LEU A 65 10.68 -4.36 -14.75
CA LEU A 65 9.39 -5.04 -14.74
C LEU A 65 8.55 -4.65 -13.53
N LEU A 66 9.18 -4.33 -12.41
CA LEU A 66 8.50 -3.78 -11.23
C LEU A 66 7.86 -2.42 -11.56
N TRP A 67 8.61 -1.54 -12.22
CA TRP A 67 8.09 -0.25 -12.65
C TRP A 67 6.90 -0.42 -13.60
N TRP A 68 7.02 -1.27 -14.60
CA TRP A 68 5.92 -1.54 -15.53
C TRP A 68 4.69 -2.10 -14.83
N ALA A 69 4.89 -3.08 -13.93
CA ALA A 69 3.79 -3.73 -13.21
C ALA A 69 2.97 -2.75 -12.36
N PHE A 70 3.61 -1.75 -11.73
CA PHE A 70 2.95 -0.86 -10.77
C PHE A 70 2.61 0.53 -11.29
N ASN A 71 2.96 0.87 -12.54
CA ASN A 71 2.67 2.20 -13.11
C ASN A 71 1.83 2.15 -14.40
N THR A 72 1.18 1.02 -14.67
CA THR A 72 0.15 0.94 -15.72
C THR A 72 -0.97 1.94 -15.44
N SER A 73 -1.57 2.47 -16.51
CA SER A 73 -2.71 3.39 -16.47
C SER A 73 -2.43 4.75 -15.80
N LYS A 74 -1.18 5.05 -15.43
CA LYS A 74 -0.77 6.36 -14.93
C LYS A 74 -0.17 7.21 -16.03
N ARG A 75 -0.38 8.52 -15.97
CA ARG A 75 0.41 9.51 -16.72
C ARG A 75 1.64 9.89 -15.91
N GLY A 76 2.72 10.34 -16.55
CA GLY A 76 3.96 10.73 -15.88
C GLY A 76 4.33 12.18 -16.11
N ILE A 77 4.85 12.84 -15.09
CA ILE A 77 5.51 14.14 -15.18
C ILE A 77 6.78 14.15 -14.34
N THR A 78 7.71 15.04 -14.66
CA THR A 78 8.92 15.26 -13.87
C THR A 78 8.85 16.63 -13.19
N LEU A 79 9.00 16.64 -11.85
CA LEU A 79 9.09 17.88 -11.06
C LEU A 79 10.18 17.73 -9.99
N ASP A 80 10.98 18.77 -9.83
CA ASP A 80 11.92 18.90 -8.71
C ASP A 80 11.24 19.61 -7.54
N LEU A 81 10.68 18.85 -6.62
CA LEU A 81 10.00 19.38 -5.42
C LEU A 81 10.97 20.03 -4.41
N THR A 82 12.29 19.86 -4.59
CA THR A 82 13.27 20.57 -3.75
C THR A 82 13.47 22.01 -4.23
N SER A 83 13.18 22.30 -5.49
CA SER A 83 13.23 23.63 -6.05
C SER A 83 11.97 24.45 -5.74
N ARG A 84 12.11 25.79 -5.70
CA ARG A 84 10.98 26.70 -5.51
C ARG A 84 9.98 26.61 -6.66
N ASP A 85 10.47 26.56 -7.89
CA ASP A 85 9.63 26.48 -9.10
C ASP A 85 8.85 25.16 -9.14
N GLY A 86 9.53 24.05 -8.85
CA GLY A 86 8.86 22.74 -8.81
C GLY A 86 7.76 22.64 -7.76
N ARG A 87 7.98 23.19 -6.56
CA ARG A 87 6.91 23.26 -5.53
C ARG A 87 5.75 24.13 -5.98
N GLN A 88 6.03 25.29 -6.59
CA GLN A 88 4.98 26.17 -7.08
C GLN A 88 4.11 25.47 -8.14
N ARG A 89 4.73 24.79 -9.11
CA ARG A 89 4.01 24.01 -10.13
C ARG A 89 3.23 22.85 -9.52
N PHE A 90 3.77 22.20 -8.49
CA PHE A 90 3.05 21.15 -7.79
C PHE A 90 1.80 21.68 -7.09
N LEU A 91 1.88 22.83 -6.41
CA LEU A 91 0.71 23.47 -5.79
C LEU A 91 -0.34 23.91 -6.82
N GLU A 92 0.08 24.27 -8.04
CA GLU A 92 -0.85 24.53 -9.14
C GLU A 92 -1.61 23.27 -9.56
N LEU A 93 -0.93 22.12 -9.60
CA LEU A 93 -1.59 20.82 -9.86
C LEU A 93 -2.55 20.43 -8.73
N VAL A 94 -2.21 20.69 -7.48
CA VAL A 94 -3.04 20.40 -6.29
C VAL A 94 -4.38 21.14 -6.34
N ARG A 95 -4.47 22.32 -6.93
CA ARG A 95 -5.76 23.04 -7.11
C ARG A 95 -6.82 22.25 -7.87
N GLY A 96 -6.37 21.40 -8.80
CA GLY A 96 -7.26 20.58 -9.63
C GLY A 96 -7.15 19.09 -9.33
N ALA A 97 -6.58 18.71 -8.19
CA ALA A 97 -6.45 17.32 -7.74
C ALA A 97 -7.40 17.02 -6.59
N ASP A 98 -7.78 15.78 -6.48
CA ASP A 98 -8.63 15.26 -5.40
C ASP A 98 -7.81 14.58 -4.33
N ILE A 99 -6.75 13.88 -4.73
CA ILE A 99 -5.90 13.07 -3.86
C ILE A 99 -4.44 13.37 -4.15
N VAL A 100 -3.63 13.45 -3.11
CA VAL A 100 -2.17 13.39 -3.16
C VAL A 100 -1.75 12.15 -2.40
N ILE A 101 -0.94 11.28 -3.04
CA ILE A 101 -0.41 10.06 -2.42
C ILE A 101 1.11 10.20 -2.32
N GLU A 102 1.67 9.96 -1.14
CA GLU A 102 3.11 10.03 -0.93
C GLU A 102 3.62 8.86 -0.07
N SER A 103 4.92 8.56 -0.16
CA SER A 103 5.59 7.55 0.67
C SER A 103 6.95 8.03 1.16
N PHE A 104 7.07 9.33 1.42
CA PHE A 104 8.29 9.91 1.96
C PHE A 104 8.50 9.55 3.44
N PRO A 105 9.70 9.75 3.97
CA PRO A 105 9.91 9.67 5.40
C PRO A 105 8.99 10.64 6.16
N PRO A 106 8.50 10.26 7.36
CA PRO A 106 7.62 11.10 8.16
C PRO A 106 8.13 12.53 8.33
N GLY A 107 7.23 13.51 8.08
CA GLY A 107 7.52 14.92 8.15
C GLY A 107 8.25 15.52 6.93
N GLU A 108 8.63 14.74 5.93
CA GLU A 108 9.37 15.25 4.76
C GLU A 108 8.49 16.17 3.89
N MET A 109 7.22 15.84 3.69
CA MET A 109 6.28 16.72 3.00
C MET A 109 6.19 18.10 3.67
N ALA A 110 6.11 18.14 5.00
CA ALA A 110 6.07 19.40 5.76
C ALA A 110 7.37 20.20 5.61
N LYS A 111 8.54 19.54 5.63
CA LYS A 111 9.84 20.21 5.39
C LYS A 111 9.93 20.82 3.98
N LEU A 112 9.31 20.20 3.00
CA LEU A 112 9.20 20.74 1.64
C LEU A 112 8.19 21.90 1.54
N GLY A 113 7.42 22.20 2.59
CA GLY A 113 6.31 23.17 2.53
C GLY A 113 5.13 22.63 1.72
N LEU A 114 4.94 21.33 1.71
CA LEU A 114 3.89 20.59 1.00
C LEU A 114 3.11 19.66 1.95
N GLY A 115 3.14 19.92 3.26
CA GLY A 115 2.35 19.18 4.24
C GLY A 115 0.85 19.41 4.08
N TYR A 116 0.04 18.69 4.85
CA TYR A 116 -1.41 18.77 4.72
C TYR A 116 -1.96 20.21 4.89
N ASN A 117 -1.40 20.99 5.82
CA ASN A 117 -1.83 22.35 6.07
C ASN A 117 -1.59 23.25 4.84
N GLU A 118 -0.46 23.12 4.17
CA GLU A 118 -0.14 23.86 2.96
C GLU A 118 -1.03 23.43 1.79
N LEU A 119 -1.22 22.11 1.63
CA LEU A 119 -2.07 21.58 0.56
C LEU A 119 -3.54 21.97 0.75
N SER A 120 -4.07 21.84 1.96
CA SER A 120 -5.46 22.22 2.29
C SER A 120 -5.69 23.72 2.22
N GLY A 121 -4.65 24.53 2.46
CA GLY A 121 -4.69 25.98 2.21
C GLY A 121 -4.86 26.35 0.74
N VAL A 122 -4.42 25.48 -0.18
CA VAL A 122 -4.56 25.66 -1.63
C VAL A 122 -5.85 25.04 -2.16
N ASN A 123 -6.22 23.89 -1.61
CA ASN A 123 -7.42 23.12 -1.94
C ASN A 123 -8.02 22.51 -0.68
N PRO A 124 -9.03 23.12 -0.06
CA PRO A 124 -9.62 22.63 1.19
C PRO A 124 -10.23 21.22 1.11
N GLY A 125 -10.58 20.78 -0.11
CA GLY A 125 -11.09 19.43 -0.35
C GLY A 125 -10.03 18.37 -0.63
N ILE A 126 -8.73 18.72 -0.55
CA ILE A 126 -7.65 17.77 -0.86
C ILE A 126 -7.58 16.64 0.17
N ILE A 127 -7.35 15.43 -0.31
CA ILE A 127 -7.05 14.27 0.51
C ILE A 127 -5.56 13.98 0.37
N LEU A 128 -4.80 14.07 1.47
CA LEU A 128 -3.40 13.65 1.51
C LEU A 128 -3.34 12.24 2.10
N VAL A 129 -2.72 11.32 1.38
CA VAL A 129 -2.53 9.93 1.81
C VAL A 129 -1.03 9.66 1.97
N SER A 130 -0.59 9.49 3.20
CA SER A 130 0.81 9.23 3.55
C SER A 130 1.00 7.76 3.89
N ILE A 131 1.90 7.08 3.17
CA ILE A 131 2.23 5.67 3.38
C ILE A 131 3.63 5.59 3.98
N SER A 132 3.74 5.13 5.22
CA SER A 132 5.02 5.02 5.90
C SER A 132 5.19 3.67 6.60
N GLY A 133 6.38 3.40 7.12
CA GLY A 133 6.64 2.13 7.80
C GLY A 133 5.84 1.97 9.09
N PHE A 134 5.80 3.03 9.90
CA PHE A 134 5.24 3.00 11.26
C PHE A 134 4.25 4.13 11.54
N GLY A 135 3.72 4.79 10.51
CA GLY A 135 2.88 5.98 10.65
C GLY A 135 3.72 7.26 10.68
N GLN A 136 3.03 8.39 10.67
CA GLN A 136 3.64 9.73 10.66
C GLN A 136 4.06 10.21 12.05
N ASP A 137 3.54 9.59 13.10
CA ASP A 137 3.84 9.91 14.48
C ASP A 137 4.17 8.65 15.31
N GLY A 138 4.39 8.84 16.63
CA GLY A 138 4.70 7.74 17.52
C GLY A 138 6.20 7.42 17.64
N PRO A 139 6.57 6.49 18.56
CA PRO A 139 7.96 6.26 18.96
C PRO A 139 8.81 5.61 17.85
N TYR A 140 8.20 4.96 16.87
CA TYR A 140 8.88 4.26 15.79
C TYR A 140 8.83 5.00 14.44
N ALA A 141 8.13 6.13 14.34
CA ALA A 141 7.89 6.84 13.08
C ALA A 141 9.16 7.05 12.24
N HIS A 142 10.28 7.37 12.89
CA HIS A 142 11.55 7.65 12.21
C HIS A 142 12.50 6.44 12.09
N TYR A 143 12.05 5.25 12.46
CA TYR A 143 12.86 4.05 12.33
C TYR A 143 12.94 3.59 10.87
N LYS A 144 14.05 2.94 10.52
CA LYS A 144 14.17 2.27 9.22
C LYS A 144 13.19 1.10 9.18
N ALA A 145 12.37 1.07 8.14
CA ALA A 145 11.27 0.12 7.97
C ALA A 145 11.46 -0.77 6.73
N PRO A 146 12.52 -1.59 6.63
CA PRO A 146 12.58 -2.59 5.58
C PRO A 146 11.46 -3.61 5.80
N ASP A 147 10.94 -4.18 4.71
CA ASP A 147 9.80 -5.08 4.72
C ASP A 147 9.89 -6.21 5.76
N ILE A 148 11.07 -6.82 5.91
CA ILE A 148 11.29 -7.88 6.89
C ILE A 148 11.05 -7.42 8.35
N VAL A 149 11.43 -6.18 8.67
CA VAL A 149 11.21 -5.60 10.00
C VAL A 149 9.72 -5.36 10.23
N LEU A 150 9.01 -4.85 9.24
CA LEU A 150 7.56 -4.63 9.30
C LEU A 150 6.79 -5.94 9.44
N GLN A 151 7.17 -6.99 8.70
CA GLN A 151 6.57 -8.32 8.85
C GLN A 151 6.84 -8.93 10.23
N ALA A 152 8.04 -8.71 10.80
CA ALA A 152 8.37 -9.18 12.13
C ALA A 152 7.60 -8.43 13.22
N MET A 153 7.61 -7.09 13.18
CA MET A 153 6.94 -6.24 14.17
C MET A 153 5.42 -6.29 14.09
N GLY A 154 4.86 -6.54 12.89
CA GLY A 154 3.44 -6.81 12.71
C GLY A 154 3.02 -8.22 13.16
N GLY A 155 3.99 -9.07 13.60
CA GLY A 155 3.73 -10.40 14.16
C GLY A 155 3.53 -11.51 13.13
N TYR A 156 3.28 -11.17 11.86
CA TYR A 156 2.95 -12.16 10.83
C TYR A 156 4.12 -13.09 10.49
N MET A 157 5.35 -12.59 10.52
CA MET A 157 6.54 -13.41 10.27
C MET A 157 6.68 -14.53 11.31
N ASN A 158 6.29 -14.30 12.56
CA ASN A 158 6.34 -15.35 13.60
C ASN A 158 5.42 -16.53 13.31
N LEU A 159 4.41 -16.35 12.47
CA LEU A 159 3.45 -17.41 12.09
C LEU A 159 3.85 -18.18 10.84
N THR A 160 4.94 -17.78 10.18
CA THR A 160 5.35 -18.28 8.86
C THR A 160 6.60 -19.18 9.01
N GLY A 161 6.53 -20.38 8.47
CA GLY A 161 7.62 -21.38 8.48
C GLY A 161 7.33 -22.60 9.35
N ASP A 162 8.28 -23.51 9.39
CA ASP A 162 8.18 -24.75 10.16
C ASP A 162 8.32 -24.49 11.67
N ALA A 163 7.72 -25.36 12.48
CA ALA A 163 7.68 -25.21 13.93
C ALA A 163 9.06 -25.28 14.59
N ASP A 164 9.95 -26.08 14.03
CA ASP A 164 11.30 -26.38 14.51
C ASP A 164 12.40 -25.49 13.89
N ARG A 165 12.01 -24.53 13.05
CA ARG A 165 12.92 -23.62 12.33
C ARG A 165 12.69 -22.16 12.67
N PRO A 166 13.66 -21.27 12.39
CA PRO A 166 13.45 -19.83 12.49
C PRO A 166 12.27 -19.35 11.63
N PRO A 167 11.62 -18.24 12.02
CA PRO A 167 10.57 -17.62 11.20
C PRO A 167 11.07 -17.28 9.80
N VAL A 168 10.19 -17.39 8.82
CA VAL A 168 10.51 -17.09 7.41
C VAL A 168 9.73 -15.86 6.97
N ARG A 169 10.41 -14.95 6.30
CA ARG A 169 9.76 -13.83 5.62
C ARG A 169 8.97 -14.35 4.41
N ILE A 170 7.75 -13.86 4.22
CA ILE A 170 7.02 -14.07 2.96
C ILE A 170 7.79 -13.38 1.83
N SER A 171 7.85 -14.01 0.67
CA SER A 171 8.47 -13.44 -0.52
C SER A 171 7.78 -12.15 -0.97
N LEU A 172 8.50 -11.27 -1.67
CA LEU A 172 8.12 -9.92 -2.05
C LEU A 172 7.97 -8.96 -0.85
N ALA A 173 7.80 -7.68 -1.13
CA ALA A 173 7.63 -6.63 -0.12
C ALA A 173 6.17 -6.53 0.33
N GLN A 174 5.68 -7.52 1.07
CA GLN A 174 4.26 -7.67 1.44
C GLN A 174 3.73 -6.49 2.26
N ALA A 175 4.52 -5.97 3.21
CA ALA A 175 4.06 -4.90 4.09
C ALA A 175 3.62 -3.66 3.29
N TYR A 176 4.42 -3.24 2.33
CA TYR A 176 4.08 -2.08 1.52
C TYR A 176 3.04 -2.36 0.43
N LEU A 177 2.89 -3.60 -0.03
CA LEU A 177 1.78 -3.97 -0.92
C LEU A 177 0.44 -3.91 -0.17
N HIS A 178 0.39 -4.44 1.06
CA HIS A 178 -0.81 -4.30 1.90
C HIS A 178 -1.09 -2.85 2.27
N ALA A 179 -0.07 -2.09 2.70
CA ALA A 179 -0.23 -0.67 2.99
C ALA A 179 -0.75 0.13 1.79
N SER A 180 -0.27 -0.17 0.58
CA SER A 180 -0.75 0.46 -0.65
C SER A 180 -2.22 0.13 -0.95
N SER A 181 -2.65 -1.10 -0.69
CA SER A 181 -4.05 -1.53 -0.86
C SER A 181 -4.97 -0.85 0.17
N GLU A 182 -4.54 -0.80 1.43
CA GLU A 182 -5.25 -0.07 2.49
C GLU A 182 -5.30 1.43 2.18
N ALA A 183 -4.21 2.01 1.68
CA ALA A 183 -4.17 3.41 1.26
C ALA A 183 -5.17 3.72 0.15
N ALA A 184 -5.33 2.81 -0.84
CA ALA A 184 -6.34 2.96 -1.88
C ALA A 184 -7.76 2.88 -1.28
N THR A 185 -8.02 1.94 -0.40
CA THR A 185 -9.31 1.79 0.30
C THR A 185 -9.62 3.03 1.14
N ALA A 186 -8.67 3.49 1.95
CA ALA A 186 -8.83 4.68 2.78
C ALA A 186 -9.01 5.95 1.93
N SER A 187 -8.36 6.05 0.76
CA SER A 187 -8.61 7.12 -0.21
C SER A 187 -10.07 7.17 -0.66
N LEU A 188 -10.67 6.00 -0.94
CA LEU A 188 -12.08 5.92 -1.35
C LEU A 188 -13.04 6.29 -0.21
N ILE A 189 -12.72 5.89 1.03
CA ILE A 189 -13.50 6.28 2.23
C ILE A 189 -13.40 7.80 2.43
N ALA A 190 -12.21 8.38 2.31
CA ALA A 190 -12.00 9.82 2.40
C ALA A 190 -12.73 10.59 1.29
N LEU A 191 -12.73 10.06 0.05
CA LEU A 191 -13.53 10.62 -1.05
C LEU A 191 -15.02 10.60 -0.73
N TRP A 192 -15.53 9.47 -0.24
CA TRP A 192 -16.93 9.36 0.15
C TRP A 192 -17.33 10.34 1.26
N HIS A 193 -16.45 10.57 2.25
CA HIS A 193 -16.65 11.59 3.28
C HIS A 193 -16.71 12.98 2.66
N ARG A 194 -15.70 13.33 1.83
CA ARG A 194 -15.61 14.63 1.16
C ARG A 194 -16.83 14.94 0.29
N GLU A 195 -17.35 13.96 -0.44
CA GLU A 195 -18.56 14.14 -1.27
C GLU A 195 -19.79 14.57 -0.45
N ARG A 196 -19.79 14.29 0.86
CA ARG A 196 -20.89 14.62 1.77
C ARG A 196 -20.67 15.89 2.56
N THR A 197 -19.45 16.20 2.88
CA THR A 197 -19.08 17.31 3.78
C THR A 197 -18.39 18.48 3.06
N GLY A 198 -17.79 18.20 1.91
CA GLY A 198 -16.89 19.13 1.22
C GLY A 198 -15.48 19.19 1.79
N GLU A 199 -15.19 18.47 2.88
CA GLU A 199 -13.95 18.56 3.62
C GLU A 199 -12.94 17.49 3.17
N GLY A 200 -11.70 17.91 2.87
CA GLY A 200 -10.56 17.02 2.69
C GLY A 200 -10.05 16.50 4.04
N GLN A 201 -9.13 15.54 3.99
CA GLN A 201 -8.51 15.01 5.20
C GLN A 201 -7.11 14.44 4.94
N TRP A 202 -6.34 14.33 6.00
CA TRP A 202 -5.09 13.62 5.99
C TRP A 202 -5.29 12.19 6.44
N VAL A 203 -4.84 11.24 5.63
CA VAL A 203 -4.91 9.80 5.87
C VAL A 203 -3.50 9.29 6.10
N ASP A 204 -3.23 8.75 7.27
CA ASP A 204 -1.94 8.15 7.63
C ASP A 204 -2.04 6.63 7.61
N ILE A 205 -1.17 5.97 6.84
CA ILE A 205 -1.13 4.52 6.65
C ILE A 205 0.20 3.98 7.17
N SER A 206 0.12 3.19 8.24
CA SER A 206 1.24 2.46 8.80
C SER A 206 1.35 1.06 8.20
N ALA A 207 2.42 0.78 7.49
CA ALA A 207 2.64 -0.55 6.90
C ALA A 207 2.78 -1.66 7.96
N GLN A 208 3.30 -1.34 9.14
CA GLN A 208 3.36 -2.27 10.27
C GLN A 208 1.96 -2.64 10.77
N GLU A 209 1.05 -1.67 10.89
CA GLU A 209 -0.33 -1.91 11.30
C GLU A 209 -1.09 -2.73 10.26
N CYS A 210 -0.87 -2.47 8.97
CA CYS A 210 -1.46 -3.27 7.90
C CYS A 210 -1.03 -4.75 8.01
N ILE A 211 0.22 -5.04 8.36
CA ILE A 211 0.67 -6.41 8.61
C ILE A 211 0.05 -6.99 9.90
N ALA A 212 -0.06 -6.20 10.96
CA ALA A 212 -0.71 -6.65 12.19
C ALA A 212 -2.19 -7.01 11.94
N TRP A 213 -2.87 -6.23 11.10
CA TRP A 213 -4.26 -6.48 10.71
C TRP A 213 -4.46 -7.81 9.99
N LEU A 214 -3.52 -8.30 9.21
CA LEU A 214 -3.59 -9.64 8.60
C LEU A 214 -3.68 -10.77 9.64
N GLY A 215 -3.15 -10.51 10.81
CA GLY A 215 -3.13 -11.45 11.93
C GLY A 215 -4.21 -11.19 12.98
N PHE A 216 -5.25 -10.38 12.71
CA PHE A 216 -6.21 -9.95 13.74
C PHE A 216 -6.88 -11.12 14.50
N ASN A 217 -7.10 -12.26 13.86
CA ASN A 217 -7.63 -13.46 14.51
C ASN A 217 -6.74 -13.94 15.67
N ASN A 218 -5.44 -13.65 15.64
CA ASN A 218 -4.51 -14.09 16.70
C ASN A 218 -4.74 -13.27 17.97
N TYR A 219 -5.09 -11.98 17.86
CA TYR A 219 -5.44 -11.14 18.99
C TYR A 219 -6.74 -11.65 19.64
N ILE A 220 -7.74 -11.98 18.81
CA ILE A 220 -9.01 -12.56 19.29
C ILE A 220 -8.78 -13.89 20.01
N TYR A 221 -7.94 -14.79 19.50
CA TYR A 221 -7.62 -16.04 20.17
C TYR A 221 -6.95 -15.83 21.51
N TYR A 222 -6.05 -14.84 21.61
CA TYR A 222 -5.41 -14.50 22.88
C TYR A 222 -6.41 -13.91 23.88
N ASP A 223 -7.19 -12.92 23.47
CA ASP A 223 -8.13 -12.21 24.35
C ASP A 223 -9.24 -13.13 24.89
N PHE A 224 -9.78 -14.02 24.07
CA PHE A 224 -10.90 -14.87 24.48
C PHE A 224 -10.48 -16.24 25.03
N GLN A 225 -9.29 -16.75 24.68
CA GLN A 225 -8.90 -18.11 24.99
C GLN A 225 -7.50 -18.24 25.59
N GLY A 226 -6.75 -17.14 25.73
CA GLY A 226 -5.36 -17.15 26.15
C GLY A 226 -4.44 -17.93 25.19
N PHE A 227 -4.89 -18.21 23.96
CA PHE A 227 -4.16 -19.03 23.01
C PHE A 227 -3.22 -18.19 22.16
N ILE A 228 -1.91 -18.49 22.27
CA ILE A 228 -0.88 -17.87 21.42
C ILE A 228 -0.61 -18.80 20.23
N ARG A 229 -0.98 -18.33 19.04
CA ARG A 229 -0.73 -19.06 17.80
C ARG A 229 0.77 -19.10 17.50
N SER A 230 1.25 -20.27 17.10
CA SER A 230 2.64 -20.49 16.69
C SER A 230 2.73 -21.03 15.26
N ARG A 231 3.93 -21.01 14.69
CA ARG A 231 4.21 -21.67 13.41
C ARG A 231 3.87 -23.13 13.46
N GLY A 232 3.37 -23.67 12.38
CA GLY A 232 3.02 -25.08 12.25
C GLY A 232 3.46 -25.70 10.91
N GLY A 233 4.19 -24.95 10.07
CA GLY A 233 4.54 -25.39 8.73
C GLY A 233 3.29 -25.69 7.90
N PRO A 234 3.18 -26.92 7.33
CA PRO A 234 2.01 -27.34 6.57
C PRO A 234 0.78 -27.62 7.43
N PHE A 235 0.90 -27.57 8.76
CA PHE A 235 -0.18 -27.80 9.70
C PHE A 235 -0.47 -26.54 10.52
N GLY A 236 -1.69 -26.03 10.43
CA GLY A 236 -2.15 -24.94 11.29
C GLY A 236 -2.48 -25.46 12.70
N LYS A 237 -1.96 -24.80 13.72
CA LYS A 237 -2.39 -25.03 15.10
C LYS A 237 -3.56 -24.13 15.45
N HIS A 238 -4.61 -24.71 15.95
CA HIS A 238 -5.85 -24.02 16.33
C HIS A 238 -6.08 -24.13 17.85
N PRO A 239 -6.90 -23.23 18.44
CA PRO A 239 -7.33 -23.35 19.83
C PRO A 239 -7.87 -24.75 20.14
N GLY A 240 -7.56 -25.25 21.35
CA GLY A 240 -7.96 -26.60 21.76
C GLY A 240 -7.01 -27.70 21.28
N GLY A 241 -5.80 -27.35 20.77
CA GLY A 241 -4.76 -28.31 20.39
C GLY A 241 -5.05 -29.06 19.08
N ARG A 242 -6.04 -28.64 18.32
CA ARG A 242 -6.31 -29.24 17.00
C ARG A 242 -5.24 -28.80 16.00
N GLU A 243 -4.68 -29.77 15.30
CA GLU A 243 -3.85 -29.52 14.12
C GLU A 243 -4.69 -29.82 12.88
N ALA A 244 -4.71 -28.88 11.94
CA ALA A 244 -5.34 -29.07 10.64
C ALA A 244 -4.33 -28.80 9.53
N PRO A 245 -4.29 -29.62 8.46
CA PRO A 245 -3.42 -29.35 7.34
C PRO A 245 -3.79 -28.00 6.70
N SER A 246 -2.78 -27.17 6.48
CA SER A 246 -2.93 -25.91 5.70
C SER A 246 -2.63 -26.13 4.22
N ILE A 247 -2.00 -27.27 3.89
CA ILE A 247 -1.68 -27.69 2.53
C ILE A 247 -2.32 -29.05 2.31
N PHE A 248 -3.18 -29.12 1.32
CA PHE A 248 -3.85 -30.35 0.92
C PHE A 248 -3.20 -30.89 -0.36
N PRO A 249 -2.95 -32.23 -0.48
CA PRO A 249 -2.54 -32.80 -1.75
C PRO A 249 -3.67 -32.55 -2.78
N VAL A 250 -3.35 -31.90 -3.88
CA VAL A 250 -4.26 -31.78 -5.02
C VAL A 250 -4.29 -33.14 -5.72
N SER A 251 -5.26 -33.98 -5.39
CA SER A 251 -5.67 -35.03 -6.33
C SER A 251 -6.52 -34.35 -7.40
N TYR A 252 -6.31 -34.65 -8.65
CA TYR A 252 -6.98 -34.06 -9.81
C TYR A 252 -8.49 -34.34 -9.89
N THR A 253 -9.07 -34.93 -8.86
CA THR A 253 -10.47 -35.28 -8.75
C THR A 253 -11.00 -34.80 -7.42
N HIS A 254 -11.60 -33.61 -7.41
CA HIS A 254 -12.52 -33.06 -6.40
C HIS A 254 -12.16 -33.23 -4.91
N LEU A 255 -12.05 -32.11 -4.19
CA LEU A 255 -12.24 -32.05 -2.76
C LEU A 255 -13.67 -32.50 -2.43
N THR A 256 -13.86 -33.76 -2.14
CA THR A 256 -15.09 -34.21 -1.50
C THR A 256 -14.97 -33.82 -0.03
N LEU A 257 -15.77 -32.84 0.40
CA LEU A 257 -16.02 -32.62 1.81
C LEU A 257 -16.55 -33.96 2.38
N PRO A 258 -16.03 -34.45 3.54
CA PRO A 258 -16.60 -35.60 4.17
C PRO A 258 -18.04 -35.31 4.51
N THR A 259 -18.97 -35.87 3.73
CA THR A 259 -20.37 -35.97 4.12
C THR A 259 -20.41 -36.88 5.31
N LYS A 260 -20.70 -36.34 6.50
CA LYS A 260 -21.08 -37.19 7.61
C LYS A 260 -22.33 -37.96 7.19
N ALA A 261 -22.18 -39.29 7.14
CA ALA A 261 -23.30 -40.20 7.19
C ALA A 261 -23.94 -40.14 8.57
#